data_8ebae26dcb419775d7726aad25240577
#
_entry.id   8ebae26dcb419775d7726aad25240577
#
_cell.length_a   1.000
_cell.length_b   1.000
_cell.length_c   1.000
_cell.angle_alpha   90.00
_cell.angle_beta   90.00
_cell.angle_gamma   90.00
#
_symmetry.space_group_name_H-M   'P 1'
#
loop_
_entity.id
_entity.type
_entity.pdbx_description
1 polymer ?
#
loop_
_entity_poly.entity_id
_entity_poly.type
_entity_poly.pdbx_seq_one_letter_code
_entity_poly.pdbx_strand_id
1 'polypeptide(L)'
;MTMSCTISKVFYFEETETLNEENQESLNYKSAGVDIAAGNELVERIKPIAARTRTAGVMSGLGGFGSMFELPLDRYQNPILVSGTDGVGTKLKLAIDLGIHDTVGIDLVAMCVNDIIVQGAEPLFFLDYFATGKLDIESAASVIAGIGKGCELAGAALVGGETAEMPGMYADGEYDLAGFCVGIVEKNKVLDGSKVKVGDKLIGIASSGPHSNGYSLIRKIITHSNSALTDSFNDKTLGEVLLTPTKIYVKSLLSLLDKVPVHALAHITGGGLTENLPRVLPTGINANIDLSAWTFPDIFLWLQTHGNVSLADMLTTFNCGIGMIVCVAVEDEKATLEALRSSGETVFVIGELVESPGKPEVNYTHLTL
;
A
#
# COMPACT_ATOMS: atom_id res chain seq x y z
N MET A 1 28.71 -11.39 81.04
CA MET A 1 30.09 -10.97 81.22
C MET A 1 30.80 -11.10 79.92
N THR A 2 30.99 -10.00 79.36
CA THR A 2 32.17 -9.31 78.87
C THR A 2 32.62 -9.79 77.51
N MET A 3 32.81 -9.06 76.64
CA MET A 3 33.12 -7.73 76.14
C MET A 3 33.56 -7.81 74.68
N SER A 4 32.98 -7.06 73.91
CA SER A 4 33.31 -6.76 72.50
C SER A 4 34.66 -6.10 72.41
N CYS A 5 35.39 -6.38 71.33
CA CYS A 5 36.36 -5.43 70.80
C CYS A 5 36.40 -5.51 69.27
N THR A 6 35.82 -4.51 68.65
CA THR A 6 35.79 -4.25 67.23
C THR A 6 37.12 -3.54 66.85
N ILE A 7 37.85 -4.07 65.89
CA ILE A 7 38.98 -3.39 65.25
C ILE A 7 38.60 -3.04 63.84
N SER A 8 38.35 -1.75 63.62
CA SER A 8 38.21 -1.15 62.31
C SER A 8 39.59 -1.07 61.63
N LYS A 9 39.77 -1.81 60.53
CA LYS A 9 40.87 -1.54 59.62
C LYS A 9 40.47 -0.53 58.63
N VAL A 10 41.05 0.64 58.74
CA VAL A 10 41.04 1.67 57.71
C VAL A 10 42.08 1.27 56.67
N PHE A 11 41.62 0.99 55.46
CA PHE A 11 42.54 0.86 54.30
C PHE A 11 42.74 2.26 53.70
N TYR A 12 43.93 2.74 53.79
CA TYR A 12 44.42 3.84 52.98
C TYR A 12 44.75 3.26 51.60
N PHE A 13 44.04 3.72 50.57
CA PHE A 13 44.49 3.58 49.20
C PHE A 13 45.43 4.72 48.90
N GLU A 14 46.69 4.43 48.66
CA GLU A 14 47.64 5.35 48.08
C GLU A 14 47.23 5.67 46.67
N GLU A 15 47.18 6.98 46.39
CA GLU A 15 47.05 7.49 45.00
C GLU A 15 48.29 7.08 44.21
N THR A 16 48.05 6.19 43.22
CA THR A 16 49.03 5.96 42.17
C THR A 16 48.34 5.96 40.83
N GLU A 17 48.90 6.81 39.99
CA GLU A 17 48.77 6.85 38.53
C GLU A 17 47.55 7.62 37.94
N THR A 18 47.92 8.81 37.48
CA THR A 18 47.26 9.55 36.40
C THR A 18 46.99 8.61 35.22
N LEU A 19 45.79 8.00 35.21
CA LEU A 19 45.22 7.47 34.02
C LEU A 19 44.88 8.63 33.11
N ASN A 20 45.37 8.66 31.92
CA ASN A 20 44.99 9.51 30.85
C ASN A 20 43.46 9.62 30.82
N GLU A 21 42.90 10.78 31.11
CA GLU A 21 41.56 11.16 30.73
C GLU A 21 41.51 11.23 29.21
N GLU A 22 41.58 10.11 28.52
CA GLU A 22 40.96 10.00 27.21
C GLU A 22 39.47 10.22 27.46
N ASN A 23 38.94 11.26 26.87
CA ASN A 23 37.55 11.67 26.82
C ASN A 23 36.71 10.43 26.37
N GLN A 24 36.36 9.54 27.31
CA GLN A 24 35.40 8.49 27.05
C GLN A 24 34.03 9.22 27.02
N GLU A 25 33.61 9.59 25.80
CA GLU A 25 32.24 10.04 25.57
C GLU A 25 31.28 9.05 26.21
N SER A 26 30.43 9.52 27.11
CA SER A 26 29.40 8.68 27.72
C SER A 26 28.49 8.12 26.64
N LEU A 27 28.45 6.79 26.49
CA LEU A 27 27.56 6.13 25.53
C LEU A 27 26.09 6.40 25.92
N ASN A 28 25.30 6.84 24.96
CA ASN A 28 23.88 7.10 25.10
C ASN A 28 23.15 6.70 23.80
N TYR A 29 21.82 6.75 23.83
CA TYR A 29 20.99 6.34 22.68
C TYR A 29 21.32 7.15 21.42
N LYS A 30 21.58 8.46 21.57
CA LYS A 30 21.94 9.34 20.44
C LYS A 30 23.30 8.97 19.83
N SER A 31 24.31 8.67 20.68
CA SER A 31 25.60 8.20 20.18
C SER A 31 25.53 6.80 19.56
N ALA A 32 24.49 6.00 19.89
CA ALA A 32 24.17 4.75 19.25
C ALA A 32 23.34 4.89 17.97
N GLY A 33 23.01 6.13 17.55
CA GLY A 33 22.31 6.42 16.29
C GLY A 33 20.78 6.55 16.39
N VAL A 34 20.21 6.63 17.61
CA VAL A 34 18.76 6.80 17.82
C VAL A 34 18.50 8.16 18.48
N ASP A 35 17.78 9.05 17.80
CA ASP A 35 17.45 10.40 18.30
C ASP A 35 16.00 10.53 18.77
N ILE A 36 15.76 10.29 20.07
CA ILE A 36 14.42 10.40 20.69
C ILE A 36 13.80 11.78 20.48
N ALA A 37 14.60 12.86 20.46
CA ALA A 37 14.08 14.20 20.26
C ALA A 37 13.53 14.38 18.84
N ALA A 38 14.23 13.86 17.84
CA ALA A 38 13.77 13.85 16.45
C ALA A 38 12.45 13.06 16.29
N GLY A 39 12.34 11.90 16.95
CA GLY A 39 11.10 11.12 16.97
C GLY A 39 9.93 11.89 17.58
N ASN A 40 10.14 12.56 18.72
CA ASN A 40 9.12 13.39 19.35
C ASN A 40 8.71 14.57 18.46
N GLU A 41 9.66 15.24 17.80
CA GLU A 41 9.37 16.32 16.87
C GLU A 41 8.51 15.82 15.69
N LEU A 42 8.85 14.67 15.11
CA LEU A 42 8.05 14.07 14.06
C LEU A 42 6.61 13.82 14.52
N VAL A 43 6.41 13.26 15.72
CA VAL A 43 5.07 13.04 16.28
C VAL A 43 4.26 14.33 16.35
N GLU A 44 4.86 15.45 16.79
CA GLU A 44 4.14 16.73 16.80
C GLU A 44 3.76 17.23 15.39
N ARG A 45 4.62 17.01 14.40
CA ARG A 45 4.36 17.39 13.01
C ARG A 45 3.25 16.58 12.35
N ILE A 46 3.11 15.30 12.70
CA ILE A 46 2.12 14.41 12.08
C ILE A 46 0.74 14.45 12.75
N LYS A 47 0.61 14.95 13.98
CA LYS A 47 -0.67 15.12 14.67
C LYS A 47 -1.74 15.84 13.83
N PRO A 48 -1.44 16.98 13.17
CA PRO A 48 -2.41 17.66 12.30
C PRO A 48 -2.80 16.82 11.07
N ILE A 49 -1.89 15.99 10.56
CA ILE A 49 -2.13 15.10 9.42
C ILE A 49 -3.17 14.04 9.82
N ALA A 50 -2.92 13.33 10.92
CA ALA A 50 -3.86 12.34 11.44
C ALA A 50 -5.21 12.96 11.82
N ALA A 51 -5.22 14.17 12.39
CA ALA A 51 -6.45 14.86 12.76
C ALA A 51 -7.38 15.13 11.57
N ARG A 52 -6.85 15.40 10.37
CA ARG A 52 -7.65 15.60 9.16
C ARG A 52 -8.35 14.33 8.66
N THR A 53 -7.81 13.16 8.97
CA THR A 53 -8.38 11.86 8.56
C THR A 53 -9.43 11.35 9.53
N ARG A 54 -9.68 12.06 10.66
CA ARG A 54 -10.51 11.59 11.76
C ARG A 54 -11.93 11.29 11.32
N THR A 55 -12.42 10.11 11.64
CA THR A 55 -13.79 9.66 11.48
C THR A 55 -14.51 9.56 12.84
N ALA A 56 -15.84 9.36 12.83
CA ALA A 56 -16.65 9.30 14.04
C ALA A 56 -16.21 8.18 15.02
N GLY A 57 -15.69 7.06 14.51
CA GLY A 57 -15.25 5.94 15.35
C GLY A 57 -13.94 6.16 16.10
N VAL A 58 -13.17 7.21 15.79
CA VAL A 58 -11.87 7.45 16.46
C VAL A 58 -12.07 7.99 17.86
N MET A 59 -11.69 7.21 18.88
CA MET A 59 -11.87 7.56 20.30
C MET A 59 -10.65 8.28 20.91
N SER A 60 -9.46 8.10 20.35
CA SER A 60 -8.21 8.66 20.88
C SER A 60 -7.42 9.42 19.81
N GLY A 61 -6.45 10.23 20.25
CA GLY A 61 -5.45 10.84 19.37
C GLY A 61 -4.15 10.05 19.35
N LEU A 62 -3.16 10.53 18.55
CA LEU A 62 -1.80 9.96 18.50
C LEU A 62 -1.07 10.17 19.84
N GLY A 63 -0.15 9.23 20.17
CA GLY A 63 0.75 9.33 21.32
C GLY A 63 0.40 8.43 22.50
N GLY A 64 -0.62 7.56 22.38
CA GLY A 64 -0.90 6.49 23.32
C GLY A 64 -0.19 5.17 22.93
N PHE A 65 -0.29 4.14 23.79
CA PHE A 65 0.22 2.79 23.47
C PHE A 65 -0.56 2.09 22.36
N GLY A 66 -1.78 2.52 22.07
CA GLY A 66 -2.63 1.95 21.03
C GLY A 66 -3.80 2.88 20.72
N SER A 67 -4.51 2.59 19.65
CA SER A 67 -5.66 3.33 19.20
C SER A 67 -6.95 2.59 19.54
N MET A 68 -7.95 3.34 19.96
CA MET A 68 -9.31 2.81 20.18
C MET A 68 -10.24 3.31 19.08
N PHE A 69 -11.01 2.39 18.53
CA PHE A 69 -11.97 2.70 17.47
C PHE A 69 -13.32 2.08 17.81
N GLU A 70 -14.37 2.90 17.87
CA GLU A 70 -15.73 2.45 18.10
C GLU A 70 -16.33 1.93 16.78
N LEU A 71 -16.83 0.69 16.82
CA LEU A 71 -17.47 0.10 15.64
C LEU A 71 -18.83 0.75 15.39
N PRO A 72 -19.19 1.06 14.12
CA PRO A 72 -20.46 1.70 13.76
C PRO A 72 -21.62 0.68 13.76
N LEU A 73 -21.95 0.13 14.91
CA LEU A 73 -22.97 -0.92 15.09
C LEU A 73 -24.41 -0.42 14.78
N ASP A 74 -24.60 0.85 14.62
CA ASP A 74 -25.84 1.45 14.10
C ASP A 74 -26.06 1.16 12.61
N ARG A 75 -24.97 0.93 11.84
CA ARG A 75 -25.01 0.62 10.40
C ARG A 75 -24.84 -0.86 10.08
N TYR A 76 -24.32 -1.66 11.01
CA TYR A 76 -23.99 -3.08 10.82
C TYR A 76 -24.68 -3.94 11.90
N GLN A 77 -25.43 -4.96 11.48
CA GLN A 77 -26.11 -5.89 12.39
C GLN A 77 -25.26 -7.11 12.74
N ASN A 78 -24.58 -7.66 11.75
CA ASN A 78 -23.68 -8.81 11.89
C ASN A 78 -22.32 -8.48 11.26
N PRO A 79 -21.55 -7.56 11.87
CA PRO A 79 -20.31 -7.08 11.29
C PRO A 79 -19.22 -8.16 11.26
N ILE A 80 -18.48 -8.20 10.16
CA ILE A 80 -17.22 -8.92 9.99
C ILE A 80 -16.12 -7.89 9.84
N LEU A 81 -15.04 -8.04 10.60
CA LEU A 81 -13.83 -7.25 10.40
C LEU A 81 -12.96 -7.89 9.33
N VAL A 82 -12.43 -7.07 8.44
CA VAL A 82 -11.49 -7.45 7.40
C VAL A 82 -10.19 -6.70 7.65
N SER A 83 -9.06 -7.38 7.64
CA SER A 83 -7.76 -6.76 7.85
C SER A 83 -6.79 -7.14 6.75
N GLY A 84 -5.92 -6.22 6.38
CA GLY A 84 -4.87 -6.42 5.40
C GLY A 84 -3.62 -5.65 5.80
N THR A 85 -2.47 -6.14 5.34
CA THR A 85 -1.18 -5.47 5.48
C THR A 85 -0.44 -5.55 4.16
N ASP A 86 0.22 -4.48 3.79
CA ASP A 86 1.05 -4.41 2.59
C ASP A 86 2.17 -3.37 2.77
N GLY A 87 3.12 -3.36 1.83
CA GLY A 87 4.18 -2.37 1.71
C GLY A 87 4.11 -1.63 0.38
N VAL A 88 5.11 -0.78 0.12
CA VAL A 88 5.27 -0.10 -1.17
C VAL A 88 6.24 -0.86 -2.08
N GLY A 89 7.17 -1.58 -1.49
CA GLY A 89 8.20 -2.31 -2.21
C GLY A 89 9.25 -1.38 -2.84
N THR A 90 9.90 -1.88 -3.91
CA THR A 90 11.08 -1.21 -4.49
C THR A 90 10.78 0.09 -5.27
N LYS A 91 9.52 0.51 -5.37
CA LYS A 91 9.15 1.87 -5.78
C LYS A 91 9.77 2.93 -4.87
N LEU A 92 9.97 2.59 -3.57
CA LEU A 92 10.66 3.46 -2.60
C LEU A 92 12.04 3.91 -3.08
N LYS A 93 12.78 3.06 -3.80
CA LYS A 93 14.09 3.45 -4.33
C LYS A 93 14.01 4.59 -5.33
N LEU A 94 12.96 4.63 -6.18
CA LEU A 94 12.75 5.73 -7.10
C LEU A 94 12.40 7.02 -6.34
N ALA A 95 11.58 6.91 -5.31
CA ALA A 95 11.22 8.04 -4.46
C ALA A 95 12.45 8.64 -3.76
N ILE A 96 13.32 7.79 -3.22
CA ILE A 96 14.57 8.17 -2.58
C ILE A 96 15.52 8.82 -3.59
N ASP A 97 15.73 8.19 -4.75
CA ASP A 97 16.64 8.68 -5.80
C ASP A 97 16.21 10.04 -6.36
N LEU A 98 14.91 10.33 -6.36
CA LEU A 98 14.33 11.60 -6.85
C LEU A 98 14.08 12.62 -5.74
N GLY A 99 14.17 12.23 -4.47
CA GLY A 99 13.81 13.09 -3.33
C GLY A 99 12.31 13.46 -3.29
N ILE A 100 11.43 12.58 -3.81
CA ILE A 100 9.97 12.78 -3.86
C ILE A 100 9.31 11.74 -2.95
N HIS A 101 8.86 12.15 -1.77
CA HIS A 101 8.42 11.25 -0.71
C HIS A 101 6.92 11.28 -0.43
N ASP A 102 6.20 12.29 -0.88
CA ASP A 102 4.77 12.52 -0.58
C ASP A 102 3.82 11.57 -1.35
N THR A 103 4.29 10.95 -2.43
CA THR A 103 3.48 10.05 -3.25
C THR A 103 3.40 8.64 -2.69
N VAL A 104 4.52 8.11 -2.15
CA VAL A 104 4.63 6.71 -1.71
C VAL A 104 3.78 6.40 -0.48
N GLY A 105 3.44 7.40 0.33
CA GLY A 105 2.46 7.25 1.41
C GLY A 105 1.05 6.95 0.90
N ILE A 106 0.66 7.54 -0.24
CA ILE A 106 -0.61 7.23 -0.92
C ILE A 106 -0.57 5.79 -1.45
N ASP A 107 0.56 5.37 -2.03
CA ASP A 107 0.74 3.98 -2.48
C ASP A 107 0.52 2.99 -1.33
N LEU A 108 1.14 3.23 -0.18
CA LEU A 108 1.02 2.36 0.99
C LEU A 108 -0.44 2.16 1.41
N VAL A 109 -1.18 3.26 1.52
CA VAL A 109 -2.61 3.21 1.87
C VAL A 109 -3.41 2.49 0.79
N ALA A 110 -3.17 2.82 -0.49
CA ALA A 110 -3.89 2.25 -1.62
C ALA A 110 -3.76 0.73 -1.70
N MET A 111 -2.54 0.20 -1.51
CA MET A 111 -2.30 -1.25 -1.53
C MET A 111 -3.13 -1.96 -0.46
N CYS A 112 -3.19 -1.41 0.76
CA CYS A 112 -3.96 -2.00 1.84
C CYS A 112 -5.48 -1.85 1.66
N VAL A 113 -5.98 -0.63 1.36
CA VAL A 113 -7.43 -0.37 1.34
C VAL A 113 -8.12 -0.96 0.11
N ASN A 114 -7.40 -1.11 -1.01
CA ASN A 114 -7.93 -1.78 -2.19
C ASN A 114 -8.11 -3.29 -1.93
N ASP A 115 -7.25 -3.92 -1.13
CA ASP A 115 -7.41 -5.31 -0.72
C ASP A 115 -8.55 -5.50 0.30
N ILE A 116 -8.88 -4.46 1.08
CA ILE A 116 -10.05 -4.47 1.96
C ILE A 116 -11.34 -4.38 1.16
N ILE A 117 -11.45 -3.43 0.21
CA ILE A 117 -12.67 -3.21 -0.56
C ILE A 117 -13.02 -4.38 -1.49
N VAL A 118 -12.05 -5.17 -1.97
CA VAL A 118 -12.37 -6.33 -2.83
C VAL A 118 -13.16 -7.42 -2.10
N GLN A 119 -13.18 -7.41 -0.77
CA GLN A 119 -14.03 -8.26 0.05
C GLN A 119 -15.39 -7.61 0.40
N GLY A 120 -15.69 -6.44 -0.18
CA GLY A 120 -16.90 -5.68 0.08
C GLY A 120 -16.84 -4.84 1.36
N ALA A 121 -15.66 -4.73 1.99
CA ALA A 121 -15.50 -4.04 3.27
C ALA A 121 -15.17 -2.55 3.11
N GLU A 122 -15.79 -1.72 3.95
CA GLU A 122 -15.45 -0.31 4.13
C GLU A 122 -14.21 -0.19 5.02
N PRO A 123 -13.09 0.43 4.58
CA PRO A 123 -11.96 0.72 5.45
C PRO A 123 -12.36 1.64 6.60
N LEU A 124 -12.00 1.27 7.84
CA LEU A 124 -12.28 2.04 9.04
C LEU A 124 -11.08 2.87 9.48
N PHE A 125 -9.94 2.20 9.66
CA PHE A 125 -8.73 2.84 10.14
C PHE A 125 -7.46 2.20 9.58
N PHE A 126 -6.39 2.96 9.64
CA PHE A 126 -5.07 2.65 9.12
C PHE A 126 -4.00 2.91 10.17
N LEU A 127 -2.96 2.07 10.15
CA LEU A 127 -1.73 2.23 10.91
C LEU A 127 -0.55 2.03 9.96
N ASP A 128 0.56 2.73 10.22
CA ASP A 128 1.78 2.58 9.45
C ASP A 128 2.97 2.17 10.32
N TYR A 129 3.98 1.61 9.69
CA TYR A 129 5.30 1.36 10.23
C TYR A 129 6.32 1.98 9.29
N PHE A 130 7.05 2.98 9.78
CA PHE A 130 8.15 3.64 9.08
C PHE A 130 9.47 3.20 9.71
N ALA A 131 10.32 2.51 8.95
CA ALA A 131 11.63 2.03 9.40
C ALA A 131 12.73 2.68 8.59
N THR A 132 13.77 3.19 9.25
CA THR A 132 14.91 3.85 8.61
C THR A 132 16.21 3.60 9.36
N GLY A 133 17.36 3.78 8.71
CA GLY A 133 18.67 3.73 9.38
C GLY A 133 18.91 4.94 10.29
N LYS A 134 18.51 6.13 9.80
CA LYS A 134 18.59 7.39 10.52
C LYS A 134 17.39 8.25 10.16
N LEU A 135 16.70 8.78 11.15
CA LEU A 135 15.50 9.57 10.92
C LEU A 135 15.83 10.94 10.31
N ASP A 136 15.35 11.17 9.09
CA ASP A 136 15.19 12.48 8.49
C ASP A 136 13.73 12.93 8.64
N ILE A 137 13.51 13.95 9.46
CA ILE A 137 12.16 14.39 9.86
C ILE A 137 11.36 14.92 8.67
N GLU A 138 12.01 15.61 7.71
CA GLU A 138 11.34 16.19 6.55
C GLU A 138 10.83 15.09 5.61
N SER A 139 11.67 14.11 5.28
CA SER A 139 11.30 12.97 4.46
C SER A 139 10.21 12.13 5.12
N ALA A 140 10.34 11.83 6.43
CA ALA A 140 9.34 11.07 7.17
C ALA A 140 8.00 11.81 7.25
N ALA A 141 7.99 13.10 7.54
CA ALA A 141 6.78 13.92 7.57
C ALA A 141 6.10 13.98 6.19
N SER A 142 6.89 14.05 5.10
CA SER A 142 6.40 14.02 3.72
C SER A 142 5.72 12.70 3.39
N VAL A 143 6.35 11.56 3.74
CA VAL A 143 5.75 10.22 3.58
C VAL A 143 4.43 10.13 4.34
N ILE A 144 4.41 10.55 5.63
CA ILE A 144 3.21 10.47 6.46
C ILE A 144 2.11 11.45 5.98
N ALA A 145 2.49 12.57 5.37
CA ALA A 145 1.53 13.45 4.70
C ALA A 145 0.85 12.72 3.52
N GLY A 146 1.60 11.95 2.75
CA GLY A 146 1.07 11.06 1.71
C GLY A 146 0.14 9.98 2.29
N ILE A 147 0.50 9.36 3.41
CA ILE A 147 -0.36 8.39 4.11
C ILE A 147 -1.68 9.05 4.54
N GLY A 148 -1.61 10.22 5.18
CA GLY A 148 -2.80 10.99 5.54
C GLY A 148 -3.68 11.30 4.34
N LYS A 149 -3.08 11.71 3.21
CA LYS A 149 -3.82 11.96 1.96
C LYS A 149 -4.48 10.68 1.42
N GLY A 150 -3.79 9.55 1.44
CA GLY A 150 -4.34 8.25 1.06
C GLY A 150 -5.54 7.87 1.95
N CYS A 151 -5.44 8.08 3.27
CA CYS A 151 -6.52 7.85 4.21
C CYS A 151 -7.75 8.74 3.93
N GLU A 152 -7.55 10.04 3.64
CA GLU A 152 -8.63 10.96 3.23
C GLU A 152 -9.33 10.47 1.94
N LEU A 153 -8.55 9.99 0.95
CA LEU A 153 -9.09 9.45 -0.30
C LEU A 153 -9.89 8.17 -0.05
N ALA A 154 -9.42 7.29 0.82
CA ALA A 154 -10.11 6.05 1.18
C ALA A 154 -11.31 6.27 2.12
N GLY A 155 -11.33 7.35 2.89
CA GLY A 155 -12.30 7.56 3.96
C GLY A 155 -11.96 6.81 5.25
N ALA A 156 -10.72 6.36 5.41
CA ALA A 156 -10.19 5.72 6.60
C ALA A 156 -9.49 6.73 7.53
N ALA A 157 -9.44 6.44 8.83
CA ALA A 157 -8.73 7.27 9.78
C ALA A 157 -7.29 6.77 9.99
N LEU A 158 -6.30 7.65 9.88
CA LEU A 158 -4.93 7.37 10.36
C LEU A 158 -4.95 7.48 11.90
N VAL A 159 -4.90 6.35 12.59
CA VAL A 159 -5.11 6.32 14.03
C VAL A 159 -3.84 6.07 14.85
N GLY A 160 -2.75 5.70 14.21
CA GLY A 160 -1.47 5.42 14.84
C GLY A 160 -0.45 4.92 13.85
N GLY A 161 0.70 4.57 14.36
CA GLY A 161 1.83 4.02 13.61
C GLY A 161 3.04 3.90 14.52
N GLU A 162 4.16 3.49 13.92
CA GLU A 162 5.46 3.38 14.58
C GLU A 162 6.54 3.97 13.67
N THR A 163 7.48 4.69 14.27
CA THR A 163 8.69 5.15 13.58
C THR A 163 9.90 4.55 14.26
N ALA A 164 10.65 3.73 13.56
CA ALA A 164 11.82 3.02 14.09
C ALA A 164 13.11 3.48 13.42
N GLU A 165 14.05 3.99 14.23
CA GLU A 165 15.45 4.14 13.82
C GLU A 165 16.18 2.84 14.09
N MET A 166 16.74 2.26 13.04
CA MET A 166 17.47 0.99 13.08
C MET A 166 18.85 1.14 12.42
N PRO A 167 19.80 1.78 13.11
CA PRO A 167 21.16 2.00 12.58
C PRO A 167 21.82 0.68 12.19
N GLY A 168 22.39 0.63 10.98
CA GLY A 168 23.04 -0.57 10.46
C GLY A 168 22.12 -1.62 9.81
N MET A 169 20.80 -1.49 9.93
CA MET A 169 19.84 -2.30 9.15
C MET A 169 19.47 -1.64 7.83
N TYR A 170 19.30 -0.32 7.81
CA TYR A 170 19.08 0.48 6.61
C TYR A 170 20.24 1.44 6.44
N ALA A 171 20.60 1.75 5.19
CA ALA A 171 21.58 2.80 4.90
C ALA A 171 20.98 4.19 5.19
N ASP A 172 21.87 5.18 5.36
CA ASP A 172 21.44 6.56 5.55
C ASP A 172 20.59 7.03 4.35
N GLY A 173 19.44 7.64 4.63
CA GLY A 173 18.48 8.08 3.63
C GLY A 173 17.58 6.98 3.07
N GLU A 174 17.78 5.72 3.45
CA GLU A 174 16.87 4.63 3.09
C GLU A 174 15.82 4.40 4.17
N TYR A 175 14.63 4.03 3.74
CA TYR A 175 13.52 3.67 4.61
C TYR A 175 12.65 2.58 3.98
N ASP A 176 11.88 1.89 4.82
CA ASP A 176 10.86 0.94 4.42
C ASP A 176 9.53 1.26 5.08
N LEU A 177 8.44 0.85 4.45
CA LEU A 177 7.08 1.16 4.87
C LEU A 177 6.23 -0.11 4.93
N ALA A 178 5.48 -0.27 6.00
CA ALA A 178 4.41 -1.24 6.08
C ALA A 178 3.11 -0.57 6.54
N GLY A 179 1.99 -0.93 5.93
CA GLY A 179 0.67 -0.44 6.25
C GLY A 179 -0.22 -1.56 6.77
N PHE A 180 -1.13 -1.20 7.67
CA PHE A 180 -2.14 -2.07 8.24
C PHE A 180 -3.50 -1.38 8.16
N CYS A 181 -4.44 -2.02 7.50
CA CYS A 181 -5.81 -1.51 7.40
C CYS A 181 -6.79 -2.49 8.02
N VAL A 182 -7.78 -1.95 8.73
CA VAL A 182 -8.94 -2.70 9.21
C VAL A 182 -10.19 -2.08 8.62
N GLY A 183 -11.02 -2.91 8.03
CA GLY A 183 -12.31 -2.56 7.47
C GLY A 183 -13.44 -3.39 8.10
N ILE A 184 -14.66 -3.07 7.70
CA ILE A 184 -15.88 -3.70 8.19
C ILE A 184 -16.81 -4.00 7.02
N VAL A 185 -17.49 -5.14 7.09
CA VAL A 185 -18.52 -5.53 6.13
C VAL A 185 -19.65 -6.24 6.84
N GLU A 186 -20.90 -6.06 6.37
CA GLU A 186 -22.02 -6.88 6.84
C GLU A 186 -21.87 -8.32 6.35
N LYS A 187 -22.05 -9.31 7.23
CA LYS A 187 -21.79 -10.73 6.96
C LYS A 187 -22.40 -11.24 5.65
N ASN A 188 -23.61 -10.81 5.33
CA ASN A 188 -24.32 -11.22 4.10
C ASN A 188 -23.90 -10.42 2.86
N LYS A 189 -23.03 -9.42 2.99
CA LYS A 189 -22.47 -8.60 1.89
C LYS A 189 -21.00 -8.93 1.58
N VAL A 190 -20.41 -9.90 2.27
CA VAL A 190 -19.04 -10.34 1.99
C VAL A 190 -18.95 -10.82 0.54
N LEU A 191 -17.95 -10.33 -0.19
CA LEU A 191 -17.62 -10.77 -1.54
C LEU A 191 -16.58 -11.89 -1.45
N ASP A 192 -17.05 -13.13 -1.55
CA ASP A 192 -16.22 -14.34 -1.45
C ASP A 192 -16.16 -15.16 -2.77
N GLY A 193 -16.67 -14.59 -3.87
CA GLY A 193 -16.73 -15.24 -5.18
C GLY A 193 -17.85 -16.27 -5.33
N SER A 194 -18.62 -16.57 -4.29
CA SER A 194 -19.68 -17.60 -4.34
C SER A 194 -20.84 -17.27 -5.29
N LYS A 195 -20.99 -16.00 -5.66
CA LYS A 195 -22.02 -15.52 -6.60
C LYS A 195 -21.57 -15.52 -8.06
N VAL A 196 -20.30 -15.76 -8.31
CA VAL A 196 -19.70 -15.75 -9.65
C VAL A 196 -20.26 -16.89 -10.49
N LYS A 197 -20.60 -16.58 -11.75
CA LYS A 197 -21.26 -17.53 -12.69
C LYS A 197 -20.65 -17.43 -14.09
N VAL A 198 -20.80 -18.50 -14.85
CA VAL A 198 -20.56 -18.48 -16.29
C VAL A 198 -21.48 -17.43 -16.95
N GLY A 199 -20.92 -16.65 -17.87
CA GLY A 199 -21.59 -15.54 -18.56
C GLY A 199 -21.50 -14.19 -17.85
N ASP A 200 -20.98 -14.13 -16.61
CA ASP A 200 -20.70 -12.85 -15.94
C ASP A 200 -19.70 -12.03 -16.75
N LYS A 201 -19.93 -10.72 -16.75
CA LYS A 201 -19.07 -9.75 -17.43
C LYS A 201 -17.97 -9.23 -16.51
N LEU A 202 -16.82 -9.00 -17.13
CA LEU A 202 -15.65 -8.46 -16.47
C LEU A 202 -15.46 -7.01 -16.90
N ILE A 203 -15.57 -6.08 -15.95
CA ILE A 203 -15.41 -4.65 -16.16
C ILE A 203 -14.10 -4.21 -15.52
N GLY A 204 -13.14 -3.80 -16.35
CA GLY A 204 -11.86 -3.25 -15.91
C GLY A 204 -11.99 -1.78 -15.59
N ILE A 205 -11.43 -1.36 -14.45
CA ILE A 205 -11.28 0.04 -14.06
C ILE A 205 -9.83 0.44 -14.28
N ALA A 206 -9.61 1.56 -14.99
CA ALA A 206 -8.29 2.04 -15.35
C ALA A 206 -7.40 2.26 -14.13
N SER A 207 -6.14 1.86 -14.25
CA SER A 207 -5.08 2.21 -13.30
C SER A 207 -4.54 3.63 -13.55
N SER A 208 -3.77 4.16 -12.61
CA SER A 208 -3.04 5.42 -12.74
C SER A 208 -1.62 5.23 -13.33
N GLY A 209 -1.22 3.99 -13.57
CA GLY A 209 0.13 3.58 -13.98
C GLY A 209 0.48 2.21 -13.39
N PRO A 210 1.76 1.91 -13.20
CA PRO A 210 2.21 0.62 -12.64
C PRO A 210 1.75 0.37 -11.19
N HIS A 211 1.19 1.37 -10.52
CA HIS A 211 0.84 1.33 -9.10
C HIS A 211 2.07 1.15 -8.21
N SER A 212 2.13 0.06 -7.42
CA SER A 212 3.28 -0.26 -6.58
C SER A 212 3.90 -1.62 -6.92
N ASN A 213 3.65 -2.13 -8.14
CA ASN A 213 4.04 -3.48 -8.53
C ASN A 213 5.02 -3.47 -9.71
N GLY A 214 5.90 -4.48 -9.76
CA GLY A 214 6.84 -4.66 -10.86
C GLY A 214 8.06 -3.72 -10.81
N TYR A 215 8.28 -2.95 -9.74
CA TYR A 215 9.34 -1.93 -9.69
C TYR A 215 10.76 -2.50 -9.70
N SER A 216 10.98 -3.72 -9.28
CA SER A 216 12.28 -4.39 -9.46
C SER A 216 12.61 -4.58 -10.95
N LEU A 217 11.62 -4.95 -11.75
CA LEU A 217 11.78 -5.06 -13.22
C LEU A 217 11.90 -3.67 -13.86
N ILE A 218 11.08 -2.69 -13.47
CA ILE A 218 11.15 -1.29 -13.95
C ILE A 218 12.55 -0.73 -13.75
N ARG A 219 13.13 -0.84 -12.56
CA ARG A 219 14.48 -0.37 -12.24
C ARG A 219 15.55 -1.08 -13.10
N LYS A 220 15.38 -2.37 -13.32
CA LYS A 220 16.26 -3.13 -14.20
C LYS A 220 16.17 -2.67 -15.66
N ILE A 221 14.96 -2.37 -16.14
CA ILE A 221 14.71 -1.84 -17.50
C ILE A 221 15.38 -0.48 -17.66
N ILE A 222 15.20 0.45 -16.72
CA ILE A 222 15.84 1.78 -16.73
C ILE A 222 17.37 1.64 -16.86
N THR A 223 17.99 0.78 -16.04
CA THR A 223 19.43 0.52 -16.10
C THR A 223 19.84 -0.12 -17.44
N HIS A 224 19.07 -1.10 -17.93
CA HIS A 224 19.37 -1.83 -19.16
C HIS A 224 19.27 -0.95 -20.41
N SER A 225 18.30 -0.06 -20.47
CA SER A 225 18.08 0.87 -21.58
C SER A 225 18.96 2.12 -21.52
N ASN A 226 19.79 2.28 -20.48
CA ASN A 226 20.54 3.51 -20.19
C ASN A 226 19.65 4.77 -20.11
N SER A 227 18.39 4.61 -19.71
CA SER A 227 17.46 5.73 -19.49
C SER A 227 17.69 6.38 -18.12
N ALA A 228 17.38 7.67 -18.02
CA ALA A 228 17.41 8.39 -16.76
C ALA A 228 15.99 8.71 -16.27
N LEU A 229 15.78 8.77 -14.96
CA LEU A 229 14.50 9.18 -14.36
C LEU A 229 14.10 10.62 -14.76
N THR A 230 15.09 11.43 -15.16
CA THR A 230 14.91 12.81 -15.64
C THR A 230 14.59 12.90 -17.12
N ASP A 231 14.62 11.79 -17.86
CA ASP A 231 14.29 11.79 -19.29
C ASP A 231 12.85 12.25 -19.50
N SER A 232 12.62 12.99 -20.58
CA SER A 232 11.29 13.46 -20.96
C SER A 232 10.38 12.28 -21.33
N PHE A 233 9.19 12.25 -20.76
CA PHE A 233 8.14 11.29 -21.05
C PHE A 233 6.81 12.04 -21.21
N ASN A 234 6.39 12.30 -22.45
CA ASN A 234 5.27 13.20 -22.79
C ASN A 234 5.50 14.60 -22.17
N ASP A 235 4.59 15.06 -21.31
CA ASP A 235 4.63 16.37 -20.64
C ASP A 235 5.33 16.34 -19.26
N LYS A 236 5.88 15.18 -18.86
CA LYS A 236 6.52 14.94 -17.57
C LYS A 236 7.90 14.31 -17.73
N THR A 237 8.55 14.00 -16.64
CA THR A 237 9.71 13.11 -16.63
C THR A 237 9.29 11.66 -16.44
N LEU A 238 10.13 10.72 -16.88
CA LEU A 238 9.93 9.29 -16.67
C LEU A 238 9.74 8.96 -15.15
N GLY A 239 10.53 9.61 -14.30
CA GLY A 239 10.43 9.46 -12.85
C GLY A 239 9.09 9.93 -12.29
N GLU A 240 8.58 11.07 -12.71
CA GLU A 240 7.26 11.58 -12.28
C GLU A 240 6.13 10.65 -12.72
N VAL A 241 6.19 10.10 -13.93
CA VAL A 241 5.20 9.13 -14.41
C VAL A 241 5.26 7.83 -13.60
N LEU A 242 6.47 7.34 -13.33
CA LEU A 242 6.66 6.13 -12.52
C LEU A 242 6.31 6.35 -11.05
N LEU A 243 6.43 7.55 -10.49
CA LEU A 243 6.02 7.86 -9.12
C LEU A 243 4.54 8.23 -8.99
N THR A 244 3.75 8.20 -10.08
CA THR A 244 2.30 8.40 -9.97
C THR A 244 1.72 7.45 -8.93
N PRO A 245 0.98 7.96 -7.93
CA PRO A 245 0.44 7.11 -6.85
C PRO A 245 -0.53 6.05 -7.37
N THR A 246 -0.55 4.93 -6.67
CA THR A 246 -1.56 3.89 -6.82
C THR A 246 -2.95 4.48 -6.62
N LYS A 247 -3.87 4.17 -7.53
CA LYS A 247 -5.25 4.65 -7.47
C LYS A 247 -6.02 3.95 -6.33
N ILE A 248 -6.76 4.74 -5.55
CA ILE A 248 -7.64 4.26 -4.49
C ILE A 248 -9.07 4.15 -5.05
N TYR A 249 -9.62 2.94 -5.09
CA TYR A 249 -10.93 2.64 -5.68
C TYR A 249 -12.08 2.60 -4.66
N VAL A 250 -11.78 2.80 -3.37
CA VAL A 250 -12.72 2.54 -2.26
C VAL A 250 -14.04 3.27 -2.44
N LYS A 251 -14.03 4.60 -2.65
CA LYS A 251 -15.29 5.39 -2.70
C LYS A 251 -16.17 5.06 -3.89
N SER A 252 -15.56 4.85 -5.06
CA SER A 252 -16.30 4.46 -6.28
C SER A 252 -16.88 3.06 -6.15
N LEU A 253 -16.15 2.12 -5.56
CA LEU A 253 -16.63 0.76 -5.35
C LEU A 253 -17.68 0.66 -4.24
N LEU A 254 -17.55 1.36 -3.12
CA LEU A 254 -18.61 1.43 -2.10
C LEU A 254 -19.90 1.98 -2.70
N SER A 255 -19.81 3.07 -3.49
CA SER A 255 -20.97 3.61 -4.19
C SER A 255 -21.58 2.65 -5.21
N LEU A 256 -20.78 1.81 -5.84
CA LEU A 256 -21.24 0.76 -6.74
C LEU A 256 -21.98 -0.35 -5.98
N LEU A 257 -21.37 -0.86 -4.90
CA LEU A 257 -21.92 -1.95 -4.08
C LEU A 257 -23.27 -1.63 -3.45
N ASP A 258 -23.57 -0.35 -3.25
CA ASP A 258 -24.89 0.11 -2.78
C ASP A 258 -25.97 0.09 -3.88
N LYS A 259 -25.58 0.00 -5.16
CA LYS A 259 -26.50 0.17 -6.30
C LYS A 259 -26.65 -1.07 -7.17
N VAL A 260 -25.59 -1.89 -7.24
CA VAL A 260 -25.49 -3.01 -8.17
C VAL A 260 -25.06 -4.27 -7.44
N PRO A 261 -25.67 -5.43 -7.74
CA PRO A 261 -25.20 -6.72 -7.26
C PRO A 261 -23.85 -7.06 -7.91
N VAL A 262 -22.76 -6.86 -7.18
CA VAL A 262 -21.42 -7.28 -7.61
C VAL A 262 -21.18 -8.72 -7.15
N HIS A 263 -20.63 -9.55 -8.03
CA HIS A 263 -20.34 -10.95 -7.75
C HIS A 263 -18.94 -11.16 -7.20
N ALA A 264 -17.96 -10.41 -7.71
CA ALA A 264 -16.58 -10.39 -7.21
C ALA A 264 -15.86 -9.10 -7.60
N LEU A 265 -14.81 -8.79 -6.88
CA LEU A 265 -13.84 -7.72 -7.18
C LEU A 265 -12.43 -8.32 -7.16
N ALA A 266 -11.55 -7.89 -8.06
CA ALA A 266 -10.15 -8.29 -8.06
C ALA A 266 -9.23 -7.07 -8.17
N HIS A 267 -8.36 -6.87 -7.19
CA HIS A 267 -7.30 -5.87 -7.22
C HIS A 267 -6.12 -6.42 -8.02
N ILE A 268 -5.69 -5.69 -9.05
CA ILE A 268 -4.63 -6.14 -9.95
C ILE A 268 -3.29 -5.60 -9.45
N THR A 269 -2.57 -6.45 -8.75
CA THR A 269 -1.26 -6.21 -8.13
C THR A 269 -0.16 -7.03 -8.80
N GLY A 270 0.91 -7.40 -8.07
CA GLY A 270 1.92 -8.36 -8.54
C GLY A 270 1.26 -9.69 -8.93
N GLY A 271 1.69 -10.25 -10.06
CA GLY A 271 1.01 -11.35 -10.73
C GLY A 271 0.06 -10.91 -11.86
N GLY A 272 -0.17 -9.59 -12.01
CA GLY A 272 -0.96 -8.99 -13.08
C GLY A 272 -2.39 -9.54 -13.15
N LEU A 273 -3.00 -9.42 -14.33
CA LEU A 273 -4.33 -9.98 -14.60
C LEU A 273 -4.34 -11.50 -14.45
N THR A 274 -3.24 -12.14 -14.84
CA THR A 274 -3.10 -13.60 -14.93
C THR A 274 -3.26 -14.32 -13.60
N GLU A 275 -2.68 -13.77 -12.53
CA GLU A 275 -2.67 -14.44 -11.22
C GLU A 275 -3.68 -13.85 -10.22
N ASN A 276 -4.11 -12.58 -10.40
CA ASN A 276 -5.02 -11.97 -9.44
C ASN A 276 -6.49 -12.30 -9.71
N LEU A 277 -6.92 -12.28 -10.96
CA LEU A 277 -8.32 -12.57 -11.29
C LEU A 277 -8.76 -13.99 -10.87
N PRO A 278 -7.96 -15.05 -11.06
CA PRO A 278 -8.33 -16.41 -10.63
C PRO A 278 -8.59 -16.56 -9.12
N ARG A 279 -8.05 -15.68 -8.28
CA ARG A 279 -8.23 -15.73 -6.80
C ARG A 279 -9.69 -15.57 -6.36
N VAL A 280 -10.49 -14.91 -7.20
CA VAL A 280 -11.91 -14.62 -6.89
C VAL A 280 -12.88 -15.46 -7.71
N LEU A 281 -12.37 -16.36 -8.54
CA LEU A 281 -13.19 -17.25 -9.38
C LEU A 281 -13.33 -18.64 -8.74
N PRO A 282 -14.52 -19.25 -8.77
CA PRO A 282 -14.71 -20.63 -8.33
C PRO A 282 -14.12 -21.63 -9.33
N THR A 283 -13.78 -22.82 -8.85
CA THR A 283 -13.39 -23.95 -9.71
C THR A 283 -14.47 -24.21 -10.77
N GLY A 284 -14.06 -24.46 -11.99
CA GLY A 284 -14.98 -24.71 -13.11
C GLY A 284 -15.28 -23.46 -13.96
N ILE A 285 -14.65 -22.31 -13.65
CA ILE A 285 -14.85 -21.05 -14.39
C ILE A 285 -13.50 -20.43 -14.74
N ASN A 286 -13.31 -20.10 -16.02
CA ASN A 286 -12.18 -19.31 -16.53
C ASN A 286 -12.63 -17.89 -16.93
N ALA A 287 -11.68 -16.98 -16.98
CA ALA A 287 -11.87 -15.65 -17.53
C ALA A 287 -11.34 -15.57 -18.97
N ASN A 288 -12.15 -15.11 -19.90
CA ASN A 288 -11.70 -14.74 -21.25
C ASN A 288 -11.57 -13.22 -21.31
N ILE A 289 -10.37 -12.73 -21.50
CA ILE A 289 -10.02 -11.29 -21.56
C ILE A 289 -9.67 -10.91 -22.99
N ASP A 290 -10.31 -9.85 -23.49
CA ASP A 290 -10.02 -9.25 -24.78
C ASP A 290 -9.03 -8.07 -24.59
N LEU A 291 -7.78 -8.26 -24.99
CA LEU A 291 -6.74 -7.25 -24.88
C LEU A 291 -6.96 -6.03 -25.79
N SER A 292 -7.86 -6.12 -26.77
CA SER A 292 -8.24 -4.98 -27.62
C SER A 292 -9.30 -4.07 -27.00
N ALA A 293 -9.87 -4.47 -25.85
CA ALA A 293 -10.92 -3.70 -25.18
C ALA A 293 -10.44 -2.37 -24.56
N TRP A 294 -9.15 -2.23 -24.33
CA TRP A 294 -8.53 -0.98 -23.86
C TRP A 294 -7.16 -0.77 -24.47
N THR A 295 -6.69 0.47 -24.48
CA THR A 295 -5.32 0.77 -24.90
C THR A 295 -4.39 0.73 -23.68
N PHE A 296 -3.28 0.01 -23.80
CA PHE A 296 -2.25 0.04 -22.76
C PHE A 296 -1.71 1.46 -22.65
N PRO A 297 -1.65 2.05 -21.43
CA PRO A 297 -1.00 3.35 -21.23
C PRO A 297 0.45 3.36 -21.71
N ASP A 298 0.91 4.49 -22.24
CA ASP A 298 2.24 4.66 -22.84
C ASP A 298 3.39 4.13 -21.98
N ILE A 299 3.28 4.24 -20.67
CA ILE A 299 4.32 3.74 -19.77
C ILE A 299 4.52 2.22 -19.88
N PHE A 300 3.45 1.44 -20.09
CA PHE A 300 3.56 0.00 -20.27
C PHE A 300 4.15 -0.37 -21.63
N LEU A 301 3.80 0.39 -22.68
CA LEU A 301 4.42 0.23 -24.01
C LEU A 301 5.90 0.59 -23.97
N TRP A 302 6.25 1.62 -23.21
CA TRP A 302 7.64 2.00 -22.98
C TRP A 302 8.41 0.89 -22.25
N LEU A 303 7.86 0.37 -21.17
CA LEU A 303 8.47 -0.72 -20.38
C LEU A 303 8.67 -1.98 -21.24
N GLN A 304 7.67 -2.34 -22.04
CA GLN A 304 7.73 -3.49 -22.93
C GLN A 304 8.86 -3.32 -23.97
N THR A 305 8.90 -2.17 -24.64
CA THR A 305 9.85 -1.90 -25.72
C THR A 305 11.28 -1.79 -25.19
N HIS A 306 11.51 -0.99 -24.15
CA HIS A 306 12.86 -0.73 -23.63
C HIS A 306 13.41 -1.91 -22.82
N GLY A 307 12.54 -2.73 -22.24
CA GLY A 307 12.91 -3.96 -21.54
C GLY A 307 12.93 -5.19 -22.44
N ASN A 308 12.46 -5.09 -23.69
CA ASN A 308 12.17 -6.25 -24.52
C ASN A 308 11.37 -7.34 -23.75
N VAL A 309 10.37 -6.88 -23.00
CA VAL A 309 9.56 -7.77 -22.13
C VAL A 309 8.49 -8.45 -22.97
N SER A 310 8.37 -9.76 -22.86
CA SER A 310 7.31 -10.50 -23.56
C SER A 310 5.92 -10.05 -23.10
N LEU A 311 4.90 -10.14 -23.96
CA LEU A 311 3.54 -9.82 -23.58
C LEU A 311 3.07 -10.67 -22.40
N ALA A 312 3.44 -11.95 -22.36
CA ALA A 312 3.13 -12.84 -21.25
C ALA A 312 3.72 -12.34 -19.93
N ASP A 313 4.99 -11.90 -19.93
CA ASP A 313 5.65 -11.33 -18.75
C ASP A 313 5.03 -9.96 -18.37
N MET A 314 4.60 -9.16 -19.34
CA MET A 314 3.85 -7.92 -19.06
C MET A 314 2.55 -8.23 -18.30
N LEU A 315 1.77 -9.20 -18.75
CA LEU A 315 0.48 -9.59 -18.16
C LEU A 315 0.57 -10.33 -16.81
N THR A 316 1.76 -10.85 -16.47
CA THR A 316 2.03 -11.48 -15.16
C THR A 316 2.77 -10.55 -14.18
N THR A 317 3.40 -9.48 -14.67
CA THR A 317 4.14 -8.55 -13.80
C THR A 317 3.34 -7.31 -13.48
N PHE A 318 2.62 -6.76 -14.48
CA PHE A 318 1.98 -5.45 -14.41
C PHE A 318 0.45 -5.54 -14.57
N ASN A 319 -0.22 -4.48 -14.13
CA ASN A 319 -1.66 -4.31 -14.34
C ASN A 319 -2.03 -3.92 -15.79
N CYS A 320 -1.06 -3.54 -16.62
CA CYS A 320 -1.22 -3.15 -18.02
C CYS A 320 -2.33 -2.13 -18.29
N GLY A 321 -2.64 -1.27 -17.31
CA GLY A 321 -3.66 -0.23 -17.42
C GLY A 321 -4.99 -0.56 -16.73
N ILE A 322 -5.19 -1.78 -16.21
CA ILE A 322 -6.37 -2.20 -15.46
C ILE A 322 -5.98 -2.49 -14.00
N GLY A 323 -6.32 -1.59 -13.08
CA GLY A 323 -5.95 -1.74 -11.68
C GLY A 323 -6.99 -2.44 -10.81
N MET A 324 -8.24 -2.53 -11.28
CA MET A 324 -9.34 -3.20 -10.58
C MET A 324 -10.27 -3.85 -11.58
N ILE A 325 -10.79 -5.04 -11.26
CA ILE A 325 -11.81 -5.72 -12.06
C ILE A 325 -13.07 -5.90 -11.22
N VAL A 326 -14.21 -5.61 -11.82
CA VAL A 326 -15.55 -5.83 -11.28
C VAL A 326 -16.22 -6.95 -12.08
N CYS A 327 -16.69 -7.99 -11.40
CA CYS A 327 -17.45 -9.10 -11.98
C CYS A 327 -18.94 -8.93 -11.65
N VAL A 328 -19.79 -8.88 -12.67
CA VAL A 328 -21.24 -8.69 -12.53
C VAL A 328 -22.01 -9.56 -13.51
N ALA A 329 -23.29 -9.82 -13.22
CA ALA A 329 -24.19 -10.44 -14.17
C ALA A 329 -24.32 -9.62 -15.46
N VAL A 330 -24.62 -10.27 -16.59
CA VAL A 330 -24.76 -9.58 -17.90
C VAL A 330 -25.82 -8.50 -17.88
N GLU A 331 -26.91 -8.70 -17.16
CA GLU A 331 -28.01 -7.72 -16.99
C GLU A 331 -27.58 -6.47 -16.20
N ASP A 332 -26.55 -6.58 -15.35
CA ASP A 332 -26.05 -5.49 -14.51
C ASP A 332 -24.87 -4.72 -15.16
N GLU A 333 -24.37 -5.16 -16.32
CA GLU A 333 -23.24 -4.52 -17.01
C GLU A 333 -23.45 -3.02 -17.22
N LYS A 334 -24.60 -2.64 -17.83
CA LYS A 334 -24.89 -1.25 -18.13
C LYS A 334 -24.96 -0.37 -16.90
N ALA A 335 -25.66 -0.85 -15.86
CA ALA A 335 -25.78 -0.13 -14.58
C ALA A 335 -24.43 0.05 -13.91
N THR A 336 -23.57 -0.96 -13.97
CA THR A 336 -22.19 -0.91 -13.45
C THR A 336 -21.35 0.14 -14.15
N LEU A 337 -21.36 0.15 -15.50
CA LEU A 337 -20.64 1.14 -16.29
C LEU A 337 -21.10 2.57 -16.00
N GLU A 338 -22.43 2.79 -15.90
CA GLU A 338 -23.01 4.09 -15.59
C GLU A 338 -22.63 4.55 -14.17
N ALA A 339 -22.70 3.66 -13.17
CA ALA A 339 -22.38 3.98 -11.78
C ALA A 339 -20.90 4.35 -11.62
N LEU A 340 -19.99 3.56 -12.20
CA LEU A 340 -18.56 3.80 -12.13
C LEU A 340 -18.16 5.09 -12.88
N ARG A 341 -18.67 5.32 -14.09
CA ARG A 341 -18.42 6.56 -14.85
C ARG A 341 -18.95 7.79 -14.12
N SER A 342 -20.11 7.69 -13.47
CA SER A 342 -20.65 8.77 -12.64
C SER A 342 -19.80 9.08 -11.41
N SER A 343 -19.01 8.12 -10.95
CA SER A 343 -18.03 8.28 -9.88
C SER A 343 -16.65 8.78 -10.40
N GLY A 344 -16.53 9.09 -11.70
CA GLY A 344 -15.30 9.61 -12.32
C GLY A 344 -14.34 8.52 -12.79
N GLU A 345 -14.76 7.24 -12.83
CA GLU A 345 -13.91 6.15 -13.28
C GLU A 345 -13.88 6.01 -14.80
N THR A 346 -12.71 5.67 -15.34
CA THR A 346 -12.58 5.18 -16.71
C THR A 346 -12.71 3.67 -16.69
N VAL A 347 -13.67 3.13 -17.45
CA VAL A 347 -14.04 1.71 -17.38
C VAL A 347 -14.26 1.11 -18.75
N PHE A 348 -13.91 -0.17 -18.87
CA PHE A 348 -13.96 -0.98 -20.09
C PHE A 348 -14.64 -2.32 -19.80
N VAL A 349 -15.43 -2.84 -20.73
CA VAL A 349 -15.86 -4.25 -20.70
C VAL A 349 -14.70 -5.07 -21.29
N ILE A 350 -13.95 -5.73 -20.44
CA ILE A 350 -12.68 -6.36 -20.84
C ILE A 350 -12.82 -7.87 -21.12
N GLY A 351 -13.99 -8.47 -20.83
CA GLY A 351 -14.18 -9.88 -21.06
C GLY A 351 -15.40 -10.47 -20.38
N GLU A 352 -15.41 -11.78 -20.31
CA GLU A 352 -16.49 -12.55 -19.71
C GLU A 352 -15.99 -13.86 -19.10
N LEU A 353 -16.80 -14.45 -18.25
CA LEU A 353 -16.53 -15.73 -17.61
C LEU A 353 -17.13 -16.90 -18.42
N VAL A 354 -16.33 -17.94 -18.58
CA VAL A 354 -16.68 -19.12 -19.37
C VAL A 354 -16.53 -20.40 -18.55
N GLU A 355 -17.25 -21.46 -18.96
CA GLU A 355 -17.11 -22.77 -18.34
C GLU A 355 -15.71 -23.36 -18.60
N SER A 356 -15.15 -24.01 -17.59
CA SER A 356 -13.85 -24.68 -17.67
C SER A 356 -13.84 -25.93 -16.79
N PRO A 357 -13.17 -27.03 -17.19
CA PRO A 357 -13.14 -28.26 -16.38
C PRO A 357 -12.13 -28.23 -15.21
N GLY A 358 -11.34 -27.15 -15.05
CA GLY A 358 -10.19 -27.13 -14.16
C GLY A 358 -10.21 -26.02 -13.11
N LYS A 359 -9.01 -25.73 -12.60
CA LYS A 359 -8.78 -24.56 -11.76
C LYS A 359 -8.97 -23.30 -12.61
N PRO A 360 -9.38 -22.17 -11.99
CA PRO A 360 -9.54 -20.91 -12.69
C PRO A 360 -8.26 -20.45 -13.37
N GLU A 361 -8.38 -20.05 -14.64
CA GLU A 361 -7.29 -19.48 -15.45
C GLU A 361 -7.80 -18.30 -16.24
N VAL A 362 -6.87 -17.45 -16.70
CA VAL A 362 -7.15 -16.33 -17.60
C VAL A 362 -6.69 -16.67 -19.01
N ASN A 363 -7.62 -16.64 -19.95
CA ASN A 363 -7.35 -16.75 -21.37
C ASN A 363 -7.37 -15.36 -22.01
N TYR A 364 -6.45 -15.11 -22.91
CA TYR A 364 -6.35 -13.83 -23.61
C TYR A 364 -6.64 -13.98 -25.10
N THR A 365 -7.41 -13.04 -25.64
CA THR A 365 -7.64 -12.89 -27.08
C THR A 365 -7.03 -11.59 -27.60
N HIS A 366 -6.82 -11.48 -28.91
CA HIS A 366 -6.22 -10.32 -29.56
C HIS A 366 -4.82 -9.98 -29.00
N LEU A 367 -3.92 -10.97 -29.02
CA LEU A 367 -2.56 -10.91 -28.45
C LEU A 367 -1.57 -9.95 -29.17
N THR A 368 -2.03 -9.20 -30.17
CA THR A 368 -1.23 -8.18 -30.87
C THR A 368 -1.52 -6.80 -30.29
N LEU A 369 -0.49 -6.21 -29.71
CA LEU A 369 -0.48 -4.79 -29.27
C LEU A 369 -0.13 -3.87 -30.42
#